data_101f4a88a83568d3127d0d588a9e65aa
#
_entry.id   101f4a88a83568d3127d0d588a9e65aa
#
_cell.length_a   1.000
_cell.length_b   1.000
_cell.length_c   1.000
_cell.angle_alpha   90.00
_cell.angle_beta   90.00
_cell.angle_gamma   90.00
#
_symmetry.space_group_name_H-M   'P 1'
#
loop_
_entity.id
_entity.type
_entity.pdbx_description
1 polymer ?
#
loop_
_entity_poly.entity_id
_entity_poly.type
_entity_poly.pdbx_seq_one_letter_code
_entity_poly.pdbx_strand_id
1 'polypeptide(L)'
;SIFGKTEIGSNSVIMSNTVIGSEGFGFIFNDESLSHFPHLGSVKIGNNVWVGPNCTIEKSTVDQTIIEDHVKIDTLVNIGHNTIIGESSCITAGNIICGKAKIGKRCYVAPNSVIDVNCDIGDDCIIGTSSLVRSNFPKNSVIIGSPAKLLRKNV
;
A
#
# COMPACT_ATOMS: atom_id res chain seq x y z
N SER A 1 8.42 9.96 -11.53
CA SER A 1 8.70 11.19 -10.74
C SER A 1 8.82 10.85 -9.26
N ILE A 2 9.80 11.45 -8.58
CA ILE A 2 10.00 11.29 -7.14
C ILE A 2 9.92 12.67 -6.51
N PHE A 3 9.06 12.83 -5.51
CA PHE A 3 8.78 14.10 -4.87
C PHE A 3 9.16 14.11 -3.39
N GLY A 4 9.40 15.32 -2.86
CA GLY A 4 9.52 15.59 -1.44
C GLY A 4 10.63 14.81 -0.73
N LYS A 5 10.38 14.49 0.53
CA LYS A 5 11.29 13.73 1.39
C LYS A 5 11.12 12.24 1.14
N THR A 6 11.64 11.71 0.03
CA THR A 6 11.60 10.29 -0.29
C THR A 6 12.98 9.67 -0.05
N GLU A 7 13.03 8.61 0.74
CA GLU A 7 14.21 7.78 0.99
C GLU A 7 14.06 6.45 0.26
N ILE A 8 15.09 6.01 -0.46
CA ILE A 8 15.09 4.74 -1.20
C ILE A 8 16.36 3.97 -0.83
N GLY A 9 16.20 2.77 -0.32
CA GLY A 9 17.28 1.88 0.07
C GLY A 9 18.04 1.30 -1.12
N SER A 10 19.12 0.58 -0.80
CA SER A 10 20.04 -0.01 -1.76
C SER A 10 19.40 -1.09 -2.63
N ASN A 11 19.89 -1.24 -3.87
CA ASN A 11 19.47 -2.28 -4.81
C ASN A 11 17.96 -2.28 -5.12
N SER A 12 17.28 -1.16 -4.92
CA SER A 12 15.87 -1.02 -5.25
C SER A 12 15.69 -0.53 -6.69
N VAL A 13 14.65 -1.02 -7.33
CA VAL A 13 14.31 -0.72 -8.73
C VAL A 13 12.96 -0.02 -8.77
N ILE A 14 12.93 1.16 -9.38
CA ILE A 14 11.71 1.93 -9.63
C ILE A 14 11.53 2.03 -11.15
N MET A 15 10.45 1.46 -11.68
CA MET A 15 10.22 1.43 -13.13
C MET A 15 9.54 2.69 -13.66
N SER A 16 9.40 2.74 -14.98
CA SER A 16 8.92 3.92 -15.71
C SER A 16 7.50 4.35 -15.30
N ASN A 17 7.25 5.65 -15.38
CA ASN A 17 5.98 6.31 -15.07
C ASN A 17 5.48 6.15 -13.62
N THR A 18 6.28 5.60 -12.72
CA THR A 18 5.92 5.52 -11.31
C THR A 18 6.14 6.86 -10.62
N VAL A 19 5.18 7.23 -9.77
CA VAL A 19 5.17 8.47 -8.99
C VAL A 19 5.30 8.12 -7.51
N ILE A 20 6.29 8.70 -6.83
CA ILE A 20 6.55 8.47 -5.41
C ILE A 20 6.58 9.80 -4.68
N GLY A 21 5.90 9.88 -3.53
CA GLY A 21 5.89 11.06 -2.67
C GLY A 21 4.90 12.14 -3.10
N SER A 22 3.93 11.80 -3.98
CA SER A 22 2.82 12.72 -4.27
C SER A 22 1.96 13.00 -3.03
N GLU A 23 1.23 14.11 -3.06
CA GLU A 23 0.18 14.37 -2.06
C GLU A 23 -0.89 13.28 -2.14
N GLY A 24 -1.43 12.88 -0.99
CA GLY A 24 -2.62 12.07 -0.92
C GLY A 24 -3.90 12.89 -1.13
N PHE A 25 -5.01 12.22 -1.35
CA PHE A 25 -6.31 12.84 -1.53
C PHE A 25 -6.91 13.21 -0.17
N GLY A 26 -6.47 14.32 0.40
CA GLY A 26 -6.92 14.84 1.69
C GLY A 26 -7.60 16.20 1.55
N PHE A 27 -8.89 16.30 1.92
CA PHE A 27 -9.64 17.55 1.90
C PHE A 27 -10.44 17.71 3.18
N ILE A 28 -10.57 18.95 3.64
CA ILE A 28 -11.39 19.35 4.79
C ILE A 28 -12.55 20.18 4.24
N PHE A 29 -13.75 19.88 4.69
CA PHE A 29 -14.93 20.65 4.35
C PHE A 29 -14.99 21.90 5.24
N ASN A 30 -14.95 23.06 4.63
CA ASN A 30 -15.12 24.36 5.29
C ASN A 30 -16.41 24.97 4.78
N ASP A 31 -17.34 25.29 5.64
CA ASP A 31 -18.65 25.90 5.39
C ASP A 31 -19.23 25.88 3.95
N GLU A 32 -18.48 26.28 2.94
CA GLU A 32 -18.91 26.34 1.54
C GLU A 32 -17.96 25.66 0.53
N SER A 33 -16.82 25.12 0.96
CA SER A 33 -15.80 24.57 0.06
C SER A 33 -14.95 23.45 0.65
N LEU A 34 -14.26 22.70 -0.21
CA LEU A 34 -13.25 21.73 0.17
C LEU A 34 -11.87 22.38 0.06
N SER A 35 -11.17 22.45 1.18
CA SER A 35 -9.78 22.92 1.24
C SER A 35 -8.84 21.75 1.33
N HIS A 36 -7.78 21.77 0.53
CA HIS A 36 -6.76 20.71 0.54
C HIS A 36 -6.03 20.67 1.88
N PHE A 37 -5.93 19.48 2.47
CA PHE A 37 -5.13 19.22 3.66
C PHE A 37 -3.73 18.78 3.22
N PRO A 38 -2.68 19.60 3.46
CA PRO A 38 -1.34 19.30 2.97
C PRO A 38 -0.73 18.09 3.68
N HIS A 39 -0.11 17.22 2.92
CA HIS A 39 0.65 16.08 3.43
C HIS A 39 2.11 16.52 3.63
N LEU A 40 2.57 16.58 4.88
CA LEU A 40 3.89 17.06 5.27
C LEU A 40 4.91 15.95 5.53
N GLY A 41 4.46 14.72 5.54
CA GLY A 41 5.26 13.53 5.79
C GLY A 41 6.13 13.12 4.60
N SER A 42 6.58 11.90 4.63
CA SER A 42 7.56 11.37 3.67
C SER A 42 7.21 9.95 3.20
N VAL A 43 8.01 9.43 2.26
CA VAL A 43 8.01 8.02 1.86
C VAL A 43 9.35 7.41 2.20
N LYS A 44 9.33 6.20 2.78
CA LYS A 44 10.52 5.40 2.99
C LYS A 44 10.38 4.06 2.28
N ILE A 45 11.31 3.79 1.37
CA ILE A 45 11.42 2.52 0.64
C ILE A 45 12.70 1.83 1.11
N GLY A 46 12.58 0.58 1.52
CA GLY A 46 13.67 -0.24 2.01
C GLY A 46 14.63 -0.70 0.91
N ASN A 47 15.44 -1.70 1.26
CA ASN A 47 16.42 -2.30 0.37
C ASN A 47 15.82 -3.42 -0.49
N ASN A 48 16.38 -3.65 -1.68
CA ASN A 48 15.97 -4.74 -2.59
C ASN A 48 14.48 -4.70 -2.95
N VAL A 49 13.85 -3.52 -2.93
CA VAL A 49 12.45 -3.32 -3.30
C VAL A 49 12.33 -3.24 -4.83
N TRP A 50 11.26 -3.79 -5.36
CA TRP A 50 10.89 -3.64 -6.76
C TRP A 50 9.56 -2.93 -6.88
N VAL A 51 9.51 -1.82 -7.61
CA VAL A 51 8.27 -1.11 -7.93
C VAL A 51 8.10 -1.09 -9.43
N GLY A 52 7.06 -1.76 -9.90
CA GLY A 52 6.68 -1.85 -11.32
C GLY A 52 6.26 -0.52 -11.92
N PRO A 53 5.96 -0.50 -13.22
CA PRO A 53 5.60 0.73 -13.93
C PRO A 53 4.18 1.21 -13.58
N ASN A 54 3.97 2.52 -13.75
CA ASN A 54 2.68 3.17 -13.56
C ASN A 54 2.09 3.00 -12.15
N CYS A 55 2.92 2.92 -11.13
CA CYS A 55 2.50 2.88 -9.74
C CYS A 55 2.45 4.29 -9.13
N THR A 56 1.65 4.44 -8.07
CA THR A 56 1.64 5.65 -7.25
C THR A 56 1.86 5.27 -5.79
N ILE A 57 2.81 5.93 -5.12
CA ILE A 57 3.06 5.79 -3.69
C ILE A 57 2.96 7.18 -3.07
N GLU A 58 1.88 7.42 -2.32
CA GLU A 58 1.62 8.71 -1.70
C GLU A 58 2.44 8.90 -0.43
N LYS A 59 2.89 10.13 -0.18
CA LYS A 59 3.53 10.47 1.09
C LYS A 59 2.52 10.52 2.23
N SER A 60 3.00 10.30 3.43
CA SER A 60 2.20 10.38 4.65
C SER A 60 1.74 11.81 4.95
N THR A 61 0.70 11.93 5.76
CA THR A 61 0.23 13.23 6.28
C THR A 61 1.26 13.90 7.18
N VAL A 62 1.86 13.16 8.12
CA VAL A 62 2.86 13.68 9.07
C VAL A 62 4.07 12.75 9.17
N ASP A 63 3.85 11.44 9.34
CA ASP A 63 4.89 10.42 9.52
C ASP A 63 5.48 9.95 8.18
N GLN A 64 5.54 8.64 7.98
CA GLN A 64 6.04 8.00 6.77
C GLN A 64 5.03 7.01 6.19
N THR A 65 4.91 6.96 4.87
CA THR A 65 4.46 5.79 4.14
C THR A 65 5.67 4.87 3.98
N ILE A 66 5.55 3.61 4.36
CA ILE A 66 6.70 2.70 4.49
C ILE A 66 6.52 1.48 3.59
N ILE A 67 7.50 1.22 2.75
CA ILE A 67 7.67 -0.03 2.01
C ILE A 67 8.93 -0.69 2.57
N GLU A 68 8.77 -1.80 3.29
CA GLU A 68 9.90 -2.48 3.93
C GLU A 68 10.78 -3.23 2.92
N ASP A 69 11.87 -3.83 3.41
CA ASP A 69 12.86 -4.53 2.58
C ASP A 69 12.24 -5.70 1.79
N HIS A 70 12.80 -5.98 0.61
CA HIS A 70 12.44 -7.09 -0.26
C HIS A 70 11.00 -7.09 -0.81
N VAL A 71 10.21 -6.06 -0.58
CA VAL A 71 8.85 -5.94 -1.13
C VAL A 71 8.88 -5.90 -2.66
N LYS A 72 7.90 -6.57 -3.28
CA LYS A 72 7.69 -6.56 -4.73
C LYS A 72 6.31 -5.97 -5.03
N ILE A 73 6.30 -4.92 -5.81
CA ILE A 73 5.08 -4.22 -6.26
C ILE A 73 5.06 -4.31 -7.78
N ASP A 74 3.99 -4.86 -8.32
CA ASP A 74 3.79 -5.02 -9.76
C ASP A 74 3.19 -3.73 -10.37
N THR A 75 2.77 -3.78 -11.60
CA THR A 75 2.26 -2.63 -12.38
C THR A 75 0.91 -2.10 -11.88
N LEU A 76 0.66 -0.81 -12.09
CA LEU A 76 -0.64 -0.16 -11.83
C LEU A 76 -1.13 -0.29 -10.37
N VAL A 77 -0.23 -0.31 -9.41
CA VAL A 77 -0.57 -0.36 -7.98
C VAL A 77 -0.62 1.05 -7.42
N ASN A 78 -1.70 1.34 -6.67
CA ASN A 78 -1.81 2.57 -5.88
C ASN A 78 -1.60 2.25 -4.40
N ILE A 79 -0.67 2.95 -3.76
CA ILE A 79 -0.41 2.88 -2.32
C ILE A 79 -0.70 4.24 -1.72
N GLY A 80 -1.76 4.30 -0.92
CA GLY A 80 -2.22 5.50 -0.25
C GLY A 80 -1.32 5.94 0.91
N HIS A 81 -1.55 7.14 1.36
CA HIS A 81 -0.77 7.79 2.42
C HIS A 81 -0.77 7.01 3.76
N ASN A 82 0.29 7.10 4.53
CA ASN A 82 0.43 6.43 5.84
C ASN A 82 0.33 4.89 5.81
N THR A 83 0.45 4.28 4.64
CA THR A 83 0.42 2.82 4.47
C THR A 83 1.75 2.20 4.89
N ILE A 84 1.70 0.99 5.41
CA ILE A 84 2.88 0.16 5.70
C ILE A 84 2.75 -1.15 4.93
N ILE A 85 3.76 -1.49 4.13
CA ILE A 85 3.87 -2.78 3.46
C ILE A 85 5.06 -3.52 4.07
N GLY A 86 4.78 -4.62 4.76
CA GLY A 86 5.77 -5.42 5.50
C GLY A 86 6.71 -6.19 4.57
N GLU A 87 7.87 -6.49 5.13
CA GLU A 87 9.01 -7.14 4.48
C GLU A 87 8.62 -8.38 3.67
N SER A 88 9.22 -8.53 2.50
CA SER A 88 9.05 -9.68 1.61
C SER A 88 7.61 -9.90 1.11
N SER A 89 6.73 -8.91 1.22
CA SER A 89 5.38 -8.98 0.70
C SER A 89 5.34 -8.70 -0.81
N CYS A 90 4.36 -9.31 -1.47
CA CYS A 90 4.15 -9.19 -2.91
C CYS A 90 2.77 -8.57 -3.19
N ILE A 91 2.75 -7.41 -3.81
CA ILE A 91 1.54 -6.68 -4.21
C ILE A 91 1.45 -6.75 -5.73
N THR A 92 0.55 -7.57 -6.23
CA THR A 92 0.44 -7.81 -7.68
C THR A 92 -0.34 -6.71 -8.41
N ALA A 93 -0.53 -6.85 -9.71
CA ALA A 93 -1.01 -5.78 -10.57
C ALA A 93 -2.41 -5.23 -10.20
N GLY A 94 -2.59 -3.95 -10.37
CA GLY A 94 -3.88 -3.27 -10.27
C GLY A 94 -4.46 -3.18 -8.86
N ASN A 95 -3.68 -3.41 -7.82
CA ASN A 95 -4.14 -3.30 -6.44
C ASN A 95 -4.27 -1.86 -5.98
N ILE A 96 -5.29 -1.60 -5.17
CA ILE A 96 -5.51 -0.33 -4.47
C ILE A 96 -5.35 -0.58 -2.97
N ILE A 97 -4.29 -0.04 -2.39
CA ILE A 97 -4.06 -0.06 -0.95
C ILE A 97 -4.38 1.33 -0.42
N CYS A 98 -5.51 1.45 0.24
CA CYS A 98 -6.00 2.74 0.74
C CYS A 98 -5.17 3.26 1.92
N GLY A 99 -5.32 4.54 2.19
CA GLY A 99 -4.55 5.22 3.23
C GLY A 99 -4.63 4.55 4.61
N LYS A 100 -3.52 4.56 5.34
CA LYS A 100 -3.36 3.97 6.68
C LYS A 100 -3.57 2.45 6.76
N ALA A 101 -3.66 1.75 5.63
CA ALA A 101 -3.68 0.29 5.63
C ALA A 101 -2.31 -0.25 6.03
N LYS A 102 -2.31 -1.39 6.73
CA LYS A 102 -1.09 -2.12 7.08
C LYS A 102 -1.17 -3.52 6.51
N ILE A 103 -0.16 -3.91 5.78
CA ILE A 103 0.03 -5.27 5.28
C ILE A 103 1.29 -5.82 5.96
N GLY A 104 1.13 -6.94 6.64
CA GLY A 104 2.21 -7.60 7.35
C GLY A 104 3.30 -8.15 6.42
N LYS A 105 4.22 -8.92 6.98
CA LYS A 105 5.34 -9.53 6.26
C LYS A 105 4.91 -10.76 5.48
N ARG A 106 5.60 -11.05 4.35
CA ARG A 106 5.40 -12.26 3.53
C ARG A 106 3.95 -12.46 3.08
N CYS A 107 3.24 -11.36 2.90
CA CYS A 107 1.88 -11.41 2.38
C CYS A 107 1.89 -11.46 0.84
N TYR A 108 0.87 -12.09 0.28
CA TYR A 108 0.60 -12.08 -1.15
C TYR A 108 -0.77 -11.46 -1.42
N VAL A 109 -0.79 -10.35 -2.13
CA VAL A 109 -2.02 -9.67 -2.55
C VAL A 109 -2.22 -9.93 -4.04
N ALA A 110 -3.20 -10.77 -4.37
CA ALA A 110 -3.51 -11.13 -5.75
C ALA A 110 -4.12 -9.96 -6.53
N PRO A 111 -4.14 -10.00 -7.87
CA PRO A 111 -4.48 -8.85 -8.71
C PRO A 111 -5.87 -8.25 -8.45
N ASN A 112 -5.97 -6.94 -8.71
CA ASN A 112 -7.22 -6.17 -8.68
C ASN A 112 -7.96 -6.20 -7.35
N SER A 113 -7.26 -6.33 -6.23
CA SER A 113 -7.87 -6.27 -4.90
C SER A 113 -7.82 -4.85 -4.33
N VAL A 114 -8.76 -4.56 -3.45
CA VAL A 114 -8.84 -3.30 -2.70
C VAL A 114 -8.69 -3.60 -1.22
N ILE A 115 -7.71 -2.96 -0.58
CA ILE A 115 -7.55 -2.96 0.88
C ILE A 115 -8.03 -1.60 1.37
N ASP A 116 -9.13 -1.58 2.10
CA ASP A 116 -9.79 -0.35 2.55
C ASP A 116 -8.98 0.37 3.63
N VAL A 117 -9.36 1.61 3.90
CA VAL A 117 -8.68 2.48 4.86
C VAL A 117 -8.59 1.84 6.26
N ASN A 118 -7.47 2.04 6.94
CA ASN A 118 -7.20 1.54 8.29
C ASN A 118 -7.29 0.01 8.47
N CYS A 119 -7.33 -0.78 7.40
CA CYS A 119 -7.27 -2.23 7.53
C CYS A 119 -5.87 -2.68 7.98
N ASP A 120 -5.83 -3.66 8.89
CA ASP A 120 -4.62 -4.28 9.39
C ASP A 120 -4.62 -5.77 9.04
N ILE A 121 -3.70 -6.18 8.17
CA ILE A 121 -3.53 -7.54 7.69
C ILE A 121 -2.25 -8.10 8.30
N GLY A 122 -2.38 -9.14 9.09
CA GLY A 122 -1.23 -9.79 9.74
C GLY A 122 -0.28 -10.46 8.76
N ASP A 123 0.84 -10.95 9.29
CA ASP A 123 1.88 -11.63 8.49
C ASP A 123 1.35 -12.92 7.82
N ASP A 124 2.04 -13.35 6.75
CA ASP A 124 1.79 -14.62 6.07
C ASP A 124 0.36 -14.78 5.54
N CYS A 125 -0.29 -13.67 5.17
CA CYS A 125 -1.64 -13.68 4.62
C CYS A 125 -1.64 -13.76 3.08
N ILE A 126 -2.68 -14.39 2.54
CA ILE A 126 -2.96 -14.42 1.10
C ILE A 126 -4.32 -13.75 0.88
N ILE A 127 -4.34 -12.72 0.02
CA ILE A 127 -5.55 -12.06 -0.41
C ILE A 127 -5.82 -12.49 -1.85
N GLY A 128 -6.98 -13.08 -2.07
CA GLY A 128 -7.38 -13.60 -3.39
C GLY A 128 -7.75 -12.49 -4.37
N THR A 129 -7.72 -12.81 -5.65
CA THR A 129 -8.00 -11.88 -6.75
C THR A 129 -9.34 -11.16 -6.59
N SER A 130 -9.38 -9.87 -6.93
CA SER A 130 -10.57 -9.02 -6.90
C SER A 130 -11.31 -9.00 -5.56
N SER A 131 -10.56 -9.11 -4.46
CA SER A 131 -11.13 -9.06 -3.11
C SER A 131 -11.28 -7.61 -2.64
N LEU A 132 -12.38 -7.34 -1.91
CA LEU A 132 -12.60 -6.09 -1.20
C LEU A 132 -12.43 -6.32 0.31
N VAL A 133 -11.25 -6.01 0.83
CA VAL A 133 -10.90 -6.18 2.24
C VAL A 133 -11.30 -4.93 3.02
N ARG A 134 -12.24 -5.08 3.95
CA ARG A 134 -12.80 -3.99 4.77
C ARG A 134 -12.70 -4.24 6.27
N SER A 135 -11.91 -5.23 6.66
CA SER A 135 -11.74 -5.62 8.07
C SER A 135 -10.31 -6.09 8.31
N ASN A 136 -9.91 -6.12 9.56
CA ASN A 136 -8.64 -6.67 9.98
C ASN A 136 -8.64 -8.19 9.92
N PHE A 137 -7.50 -8.77 9.57
CA PHE A 137 -7.33 -10.22 9.54
C PHE A 137 -6.04 -10.62 10.26
N PRO A 138 -6.09 -11.64 11.12
CA PRO A 138 -4.90 -12.11 11.81
C PRO A 138 -3.92 -12.78 10.85
N LYS A 139 -2.69 -12.95 11.31
CA LYS A 139 -1.65 -13.69 10.55
C LYS A 139 -2.12 -15.06 10.09
N ASN A 140 -1.50 -15.54 9.01
CA ASN A 140 -1.81 -16.85 8.42
C ASN A 140 -3.28 -16.96 7.94
N SER A 141 -3.82 -15.93 7.31
CA SER A 141 -5.19 -15.92 6.79
C SER A 141 -5.18 -16.00 5.26
N VAL A 142 -6.04 -16.84 4.70
CA VAL A 142 -6.42 -16.79 3.28
C VAL A 142 -7.78 -16.08 3.20
N ILE A 143 -7.83 -14.96 2.50
CA ILE A 143 -8.90 -13.97 2.52
C ILE A 143 -9.40 -13.80 1.08
N ILE A 144 -10.70 -13.95 0.82
CA ILE A 144 -11.25 -13.79 -0.53
C ILE A 144 -12.66 -13.18 -0.51
N GLY A 145 -13.05 -12.57 -1.61
CA GLY A 145 -14.42 -12.14 -1.90
C GLY A 145 -14.64 -10.62 -1.80
N SER A 146 -15.86 -10.21 -2.07
CA SER A 146 -16.30 -8.80 -2.02
C SER A 146 -17.70 -8.72 -1.39
N PRO A 147 -17.82 -8.35 -0.10
CA PRO A 147 -16.73 -8.09 0.85
C PRO A 147 -15.93 -9.34 1.19
N ALA A 148 -14.63 -9.17 1.44
CA ALA A 148 -13.72 -10.29 1.70
C ALA A 148 -13.95 -10.92 3.07
N LYS A 149 -13.80 -12.25 3.12
CA LYS A 149 -13.94 -13.06 4.32
C LYS A 149 -12.78 -14.05 4.45
N LEU A 150 -12.53 -14.48 5.67
CA LEU A 150 -11.59 -15.58 5.91
C LEU A 150 -12.11 -16.86 5.23
N LEU A 151 -11.34 -17.38 4.29
CA LEU A 151 -11.62 -18.64 3.63
C LEU A 151 -11.08 -19.84 4.44
N ARG A 152 -9.81 -19.73 4.85
CA ARG A 152 -9.10 -20.76 5.63
C ARG A 152 -7.81 -20.18 6.23
N LYS A 153 -7.17 -20.96 7.08
CA LYS A 153 -5.79 -20.68 7.50
C LYS A 153 -4.81 -20.91 6.35
N ASN A 154 -3.77 -20.10 6.30
CA ASN A 154 -2.61 -20.32 5.45
C ASN A 154 -1.60 -21.18 6.24
N VAL A 155 -1.47 -22.43 5.89
CA VAL A 155 -0.62 -23.44 6.56
C VAL A 155 0.48 -23.90 5.65
#